data_920c4fac69449b93a08f5ee58d5e4fa8
#
_entry.id   920c4fac69449b93a08f5ee58d5e4fa8
#
_cell.length_a   1.000
_cell.length_b   1.000
_cell.length_c   1.000
_cell.angle_alpha   90.00
_cell.angle_beta   90.00
_cell.angle_gamma   90.00
#
_symmetry.space_group_name_H-M   'P 1'
#
loop_
_entity.id
_entity.type
_entity.pdbx_description
1 polymer ?
#
loop_
_entity_poly.entity_id
_entity_poly.type
_entity_poly.pdbx_seq_one_letter_code
_entity_poly.pdbx_strand_id
1 'polypeptide(L)'
;MFRWITILIVCAATHAPITIASDQSTLAELVERGNVMEISAALQAGKFTSRALTKHYLDRIDRYDEEYRAILAINPNAVNDAIKTDEMRSQGSRAPLLGIPVLIKDNIETRELPTTAGALALRGNRTNRDAPLIAQLRKAGAIILGKTNLSEWANFRSERSSSGWSTVGGQTRNPYDPLRTPCGSSSGSGAAIAARFAPLAIGTETNGSIVCPSHVQGLVGFKPTVGLVSQTHIVPISASQDTAGPMALDVDSA
;
A
#
# COMPACT_ATOMS: atom_id res chain seq x y z
N MET A 1 -32.64 68.12 33.30
CA MET A 1 -32.33 66.79 33.89
C MET A 1 -32.41 65.75 32.75
N PHE A 2 -31.31 65.53 32.09
CA PHE A 2 -31.24 64.52 30.98
C PHE A 2 -30.59 63.24 31.50
N ARG A 3 -31.31 62.10 31.44
CA ARG A 3 -30.77 60.77 31.80
C ARG A 3 -30.25 60.13 30.52
N TRP A 4 -28.94 59.81 30.50
CA TRP A 4 -28.32 59.01 29.46
C TRP A 4 -28.55 57.51 29.77
N ILE A 5 -29.12 56.77 28.83
CA ILE A 5 -29.27 55.33 28.89
C ILE A 5 -28.09 54.73 28.10
N THR A 6 -27.19 54.07 28.79
CA THR A 6 -26.07 53.33 28.18
C THR A 6 -26.59 51.94 27.80
N ILE A 7 -26.66 51.63 26.51
CA ILE A 7 -26.99 50.31 25.99
C ILE A 7 -25.66 49.52 25.88
N LEU A 8 -25.51 48.47 26.70
CA LEU A 8 -24.41 47.50 26.60
C LEU A 8 -24.77 46.48 25.53
N ILE A 9 -24.11 46.48 24.38
CA ILE A 9 -24.21 45.43 23.37
C ILE A 9 -23.20 44.34 23.76
N VAL A 10 -23.70 43.18 24.25
CA VAL A 10 -22.91 42.00 24.49
C VAL A 10 -22.83 41.22 23.16
N CYS A 11 -21.69 41.30 22.47
CA CYS A 11 -21.38 40.47 21.33
C CYS A 11 -21.01 39.05 21.83
N ALA A 12 -21.94 38.12 21.78
CA ALA A 12 -21.65 36.70 21.96
C ALA A 12 -20.93 36.18 20.72
N ALA A 13 -19.63 35.96 20.83
CA ALA A 13 -18.85 35.27 19.79
C ALA A 13 -19.21 33.78 19.82
N THR A 14 -20.04 33.34 18.87
CA THR A 14 -20.27 31.91 18.63
C THR A 14 -19.05 31.33 17.94
N HIS A 15 -18.25 30.58 18.68
CA HIS A 15 -17.19 29.76 18.11
C HIS A 15 -17.84 28.55 17.41
N ALA A 16 -17.96 28.61 16.09
CA ALA A 16 -18.33 27.45 15.29
C ALA A 16 -17.09 26.52 15.16
N PRO A 17 -17.22 25.21 15.34
CA PRO A 17 -16.10 24.28 15.12
C PRO A 17 -15.95 24.03 13.62
N ILE A 18 -15.03 24.76 12.98
CA ILE A 18 -14.70 24.60 11.53
C ILE A 18 -13.39 23.80 11.40
N THR A 19 -13.21 22.67 12.04
CA THR A 19 -11.90 21.99 11.93
C THR A 19 -11.97 20.56 11.39
N ILE A 20 -13.15 19.95 11.25
CA ILE A 20 -13.25 18.53 10.85
C ILE A 20 -13.35 18.33 9.33
N ALA A 21 -13.93 19.27 8.60
CA ALA A 21 -14.12 19.13 7.14
C ALA A 21 -12.81 19.40 6.34
N SER A 22 -11.92 20.27 6.83
CA SER A 22 -10.64 20.56 6.18
C SER A 22 -9.65 19.40 6.26
N ASP A 23 -9.65 18.63 7.35
CA ASP A 23 -8.73 17.52 7.54
C ASP A 23 -9.12 16.30 6.69
N GLN A 24 -10.41 16.04 6.52
CA GLN A 24 -10.89 14.94 5.68
C GLN A 24 -10.66 15.21 4.19
N SER A 25 -10.87 16.45 3.72
CA SER A 25 -10.58 16.83 2.34
C SER A 25 -9.10 16.70 2.01
N THR A 26 -8.22 17.08 2.92
CA THR A 26 -6.76 16.97 2.74
C THR A 26 -6.29 15.51 2.68
N LEU A 27 -6.84 14.62 3.51
CA LEU A 27 -6.53 13.19 3.46
C LEU A 27 -6.97 12.56 2.14
N ALA A 28 -8.21 12.79 1.71
CA ALA A 28 -8.72 12.25 0.45
C ALA A 28 -7.91 12.75 -0.76
N GLU A 29 -7.57 14.03 -0.79
CA GLU A 29 -6.76 14.62 -1.85
C GLU A 29 -5.35 14.00 -1.90
N LEU A 30 -4.69 13.83 -0.75
CA LEU A 30 -3.37 13.19 -0.68
C LEU A 30 -3.41 11.72 -1.06
N VAL A 31 -4.46 10.99 -0.70
CA VAL A 31 -4.61 9.60 -1.15
C VAL A 31 -4.79 9.51 -2.67
N GLU A 32 -5.54 10.43 -3.26
CA GLU A 32 -5.81 10.41 -4.71
C GLU A 32 -4.65 10.92 -5.57
N ARG A 33 -3.88 11.89 -5.08
CA ARG A 33 -2.89 12.60 -5.90
C ARG A 33 -1.50 12.67 -5.29
N GLY A 34 -1.38 12.46 -3.97
CA GLY A 34 -0.12 12.58 -3.26
C GLY A 34 0.82 11.40 -3.48
N ASN A 35 2.06 11.64 -3.17
CA ASN A 35 3.13 10.64 -3.15
C ASN A 35 3.53 10.27 -1.71
N VAL A 36 4.44 9.30 -1.56
CA VAL A 36 4.89 8.83 -0.23
C VAL A 36 5.51 9.95 0.59
N MET A 37 6.26 10.85 -0.04
CA MET A 37 6.95 11.95 0.65
C MET A 37 5.94 12.98 1.19
N GLU A 38 4.94 13.34 0.39
CA GLU A 38 3.87 14.26 0.78
C GLU A 38 3.00 13.68 1.90
N ILE A 39 2.63 12.39 1.80
CA ILE A 39 1.89 11.66 2.84
C ILE A 39 2.72 11.62 4.13
N SER A 40 4.01 11.29 4.06
CA SER A 40 4.91 11.27 5.21
C SER A 40 5.02 12.64 5.88
N ALA A 41 5.19 13.70 5.09
CA ALA A 41 5.25 15.07 5.60
C ALA A 41 3.94 15.48 6.29
N ALA A 42 2.80 15.12 5.73
CA ALA A 42 1.48 15.39 6.32
C ALA A 42 1.26 14.64 7.65
N LEU A 43 1.68 13.36 7.72
CA LEU A 43 1.67 12.57 8.95
C LEU A 43 2.59 13.19 10.03
N GLN A 44 3.79 13.64 9.66
CA GLN A 44 4.73 14.29 10.57
C GLN A 44 4.20 15.64 11.07
N ALA A 45 3.49 16.38 10.22
CA ALA A 45 2.85 17.64 10.58
C ALA A 45 1.56 17.46 11.41
N GLY A 46 1.12 16.19 11.64
CA GLY A 46 -0.10 15.90 12.39
C GLY A 46 -1.40 16.30 11.67
N LYS A 47 -1.37 16.47 10.34
CA LYS A 47 -2.57 16.79 9.55
C LYS A 47 -3.63 15.68 9.63
N PHE A 48 -3.20 14.43 9.74
CA PHE A 48 -4.00 13.25 10.01
C PHE A 48 -3.14 12.15 10.65
N THR A 49 -3.77 11.09 11.14
CA THR A 49 -3.09 9.96 11.78
C THR A 49 -2.83 8.83 10.79
N SER A 50 -1.84 7.97 11.07
CA SER A 50 -1.62 6.72 10.33
C SER A 50 -2.85 5.81 10.39
N ARG A 51 -3.57 5.83 11.52
CA ARG A 51 -4.84 5.11 11.67
C ARG A 51 -5.88 5.61 10.66
N ALA A 52 -6.07 6.92 10.52
CA ALA A 52 -7.02 7.50 9.57
C ALA A 52 -6.64 7.16 8.12
N LEU A 53 -5.35 7.29 7.78
CA LEU A 53 -4.80 6.95 6.47
C LEU A 53 -5.03 5.46 6.14
N THR A 54 -4.68 4.56 7.06
CA THR A 54 -4.85 3.11 6.88
C THR A 54 -6.32 2.74 6.66
N LYS A 55 -7.22 3.30 7.48
CA LYS A 55 -8.67 3.08 7.30
C LYS A 55 -9.15 3.58 5.94
N HIS A 56 -8.71 4.74 5.49
CA HIS A 56 -9.09 5.28 4.18
C HIS A 56 -8.70 4.33 3.04
N TYR A 57 -7.48 3.76 3.07
CA TYR A 57 -7.07 2.77 2.07
C TYR A 57 -7.87 1.47 2.17
N LEU A 58 -8.15 0.97 3.38
CA LEU A 58 -8.99 -0.21 3.56
C LEU A 58 -10.41 0.00 3.03
N ASP A 59 -11.03 1.14 3.33
CA ASP A 59 -12.37 1.50 2.82
C ASP A 59 -12.37 1.62 1.28
N ARG A 60 -11.26 2.09 0.70
CA ARG A 60 -11.11 2.16 -0.75
C ARG A 60 -10.95 0.78 -1.39
N ILE A 61 -10.17 -0.10 -0.78
CA ILE A 61 -10.03 -1.51 -1.22
C ILE A 61 -11.40 -2.21 -1.17
N ASP A 62 -12.11 -2.11 -0.05
CA ASP A 62 -13.43 -2.72 0.13
C ASP A 62 -14.43 -2.27 -0.94
N ARG A 63 -14.37 -1.01 -1.34
CA ARG A 63 -15.28 -0.42 -2.33
C ARG A 63 -14.99 -0.82 -3.76
N TYR A 64 -13.71 -1.00 -4.13
CA TYR A 64 -13.32 -1.06 -5.54
C TYR A 64 -12.56 -2.33 -5.94
N ASP A 65 -12.02 -3.13 -5.01
CA ASP A 65 -11.16 -4.25 -5.39
C ASP A 65 -11.91 -5.45 -6.00
N GLU A 66 -13.22 -5.54 -5.82
CA GLU A 66 -14.05 -6.53 -6.53
C GLU A 66 -13.92 -6.38 -8.05
N GLU A 67 -13.78 -5.14 -8.53
CA GLU A 67 -13.56 -4.85 -9.95
C GLU A 67 -12.15 -5.22 -10.40
N TYR A 68 -11.12 -4.90 -9.60
CA TYR A 68 -9.72 -5.01 -10.03
C TYR A 68 -9.06 -6.33 -9.63
N ARG A 69 -9.51 -6.97 -8.56
CA ARG A 69 -8.95 -8.21 -8.01
C ARG A 69 -7.43 -8.13 -7.80
N ALA A 70 -7.01 -7.00 -7.26
CA ALA A 70 -5.62 -6.71 -6.97
C ALA A 70 -5.16 -7.27 -5.62
N ILE A 71 -6.09 -7.47 -4.67
CA ILE A 71 -5.82 -7.88 -3.30
C ILE A 71 -6.23 -9.34 -3.06
N LEU A 72 -5.36 -10.11 -2.41
CA LEU A 72 -5.66 -11.50 -2.00
C LEU A 72 -6.05 -11.61 -0.53
N ALA A 73 -5.45 -10.77 0.32
CA ALA A 73 -5.71 -10.80 1.75
C ALA A 73 -5.34 -9.46 2.40
N ILE A 74 -6.16 -9.01 3.33
CA ILE A 74 -5.91 -7.83 4.17
C ILE A 74 -5.31 -8.28 5.49
N ASN A 75 -4.32 -7.54 6.00
CA ASN A 75 -3.74 -7.76 7.32
C ASN A 75 -4.76 -7.36 8.41
N PRO A 76 -5.25 -8.30 9.21
CA PRO A 76 -6.23 -8.00 10.26
C PRO A 76 -5.68 -7.06 11.33
N ASN A 77 -4.35 -6.94 11.44
CA ASN A 77 -3.68 -6.08 12.40
C ASN A 77 -3.33 -4.69 11.86
N ALA A 78 -3.59 -4.39 10.57
CA ALA A 78 -3.14 -3.15 9.92
C ALA A 78 -3.55 -1.88 10.68
N VAL A 79 -4.78 -1.81 11.16
CA VAL A 79 -5.28 -0.65 11.94
C VAL A 79 -4.59 -0.56 13.31
N ASN A 80 -4.36 -1.68 13.99
CA ASN A 80 -3.65 -1.70 15.28
C ASN A 80 -2.18 -1.33 15.10
N ASP A 81 -1.54 -1.77 14.02
CA ASP A 81 -0.17 -1.39 13.70
C ASP A 81 -0.09 0.11 13.36
N ALA A 82 -1.10 0.68 12.69
CA ALA A 82 -1.20 2.11 12.46
C ALA A 82 -1.30 2.92 13.76
N ILE A 83 -2.10 2.47 14.74
CA ILE A 83 -2.18 3.11 16.05
C ILE A 83 -0.80 3.12 16.73
N LYS A 84 -0.07 2.00 16.71
CA LYS A 84 1.30 1.94 17.26
C LYS A 84 2.25 2.92 16.59
N THR A 85 2.14 3.10 15.26
CA THR A 85 2.99 4.08 14.57
C THR A 85 2.63 5.53 14.93
N ASP A 86 1.37 5.82 15.23
CA ASP A 86 0.95 7.13 15.75
C ASP A 86 1.51 7.36 17.16
N GLU A 87 1.51 6.35 18.03
CA GLU A 87 2.15 6.39 19.36
C GLU A 87 3.66 6.61 19.24
N MET A 88 4.35 5.86 18.37
CA MET A 88 5.78 6.06 18.12
C MET A 88 6.09 7.49 17.63
N ARG A 89 5.24 8.05 16.77
CA ARG A 89 5.39 9.43 16.29
C ARG A 89 5.22 10.44 17.42
N SER A 90 4.24 10.24 18.30
CA SER A 90 4.02 11.11 19.47
C SER A 90 5.20 11.06 20.46
N GLN A 91 5.91 9.93 20.52
CA GLN A 91 7.13 9.74 21.31
C GLN A 91 8.40 10.24 20.62
N GLY A 92 8.27 10.90 19.47
CA GLY A 92 9.37 11.52 18.75
C GLY A 92 10.05 10.67 17.67
N SER A 93 9.56 9.46 17.37
CA SER A 93 10.11 8.65 16.26
C SER A 93 9.97 9.39 14.92
N ARG A 94 11.01 9.24 14.09
CA ARG A 94 11.09 9.79 12.72
C ARG A 94 11.59 8.74 11.73
N ALA A 95 11.19 7.48 11.93
CA ALA A 95 11.54 6.42 11.00
C ALA A 95 11.02 6.74 9.57
N PRO A 96 11.77 6.41 8.51
CA PRO A 96 11.52 6.92 7.16
C PRO A 96 10.15 6.54 6.57
N LEU A 97 9.59 5.39 6.95
CA LEU A 97 8.28 4.94 6.50
C LEU A 97 7.24 4.91 7.64
N LEU A 98 7.44 5.71 8.71
CA LEU A 98 6.62 5.67 9.90
C LEU A 98 5.14 5.97 9.60
N GLY A 99 4.33 4.90 9.64
CA GLY A 99 2.90 4.97 9.42
C GLY A 99 2.46 4.93 7.95
N ILE A 100 3.37 4.62 7.03
CA ILE A 100 3.06 4.44 5.61
C ILE A 100 2.54 3.02 5.36
N PRO A 101 1.32 2.83 4.82
CA PRO A 101 0.81 1.53 4.43
C PRO A 101 1.52 1.00 3.17
N VAL A 102 1.90 -0.27 3.20
CA VAL A 102 2.59 -0.95 2.10
C VAL A 102 1.90 -2.27 1.77
N LEU A 103 1.64 -2.52 0.50
CA LEU A 103 1.13 -3.78 -0.01
C LEU A 103 2.27 -4.69 -0.48
N ILE A 104 2.11 -6.01 -0.26
CA ILE A 104 3.17 -6.99 -0.48
C ILE A 104 2.71 -8.05 -1.46
N LYS A 105 3.46 -8.29 -2.54
CA LYS A 105 3.20 -9.38 -3.48
C LYS A 105 3.14 -10.72 -2.77
N ASP A 106 2.18 -11.56 -3.13
CA ASP A 106 1.88 -12.79 -2.39
C ASP A 106 2.84 -13.96 -2.65
N ASN A 107 4.04 -13.69 -3.10
CA ASN A 107 5.16 -14.63 -3.08
C ASN A 107 6.23 -14.26 -2.03
N ILE A 108 6.01 -13.19 -1.24
CA ILE A 108 6.91 -12.73 -0.17
C ILE A 108 6.26 -13.08 1.18
N GLU A 109 6.98 -13.75 2.06
CA GLU A 109 6.46 -14.15 3.37
C GLU A 109 6.21 -12.96 4.29
N THR A 110 5.03 -12.99 4.92
CA THR A 110 4.62 -12.08 5.99
C THR A 110 4.03 -12.91 7.13
N ARG A 111 4.34 -12.57 8.37
CA ARG A 111 3.99 -13.40 9.53
C ARG A 111 2.49 -13.53 9.81
N GLU A 112 1.67 -12.53 9.42
CA GLU A 112 0.23 -12.53 9.70
C GLU A 112 -0.61 -13.22 8.62
N LEU A 113 -0.09 -13.33 7.41
CA LEU A 113 -0.87 -13.73 6.24
C LEU A 113 -0.24 -14.94 5.55
N PRO A 114 -1.04 -15.78 4.89
CA PRO A 114 -0.49 -16.84 4.05
C PRO A 114 0.36 -16.28 2.92
N THR A 115 1.29 -17.08 2.42
CA THR A 115 2.06 -16.80 1.21
C THR A 115 1.78 -17.92 0.22
N THR A 116 0.99 -17.61 -0.81
CA THR A 116 0.41 -18.64 -1.68
C THR A 116 1.05 -18.74 -3.05
N ALA A 117 1.85 -17.74 -3.46
CA ALA A 117 2.31 -17.59 -4.84
C ALA A 117 1.15 -17.64 -5.86
N GLY A 118 -0.08 -17.31 -5.43
CA GLY A 118 -1.31 -17.40 -6.20
C GLY A 118 -1.86 -18.82 -6.36
N ALA A 119 -1.19 -19.85 -5.83
CA ALA A 119 -1.54 -21.25 -6.03
C ALA A 119 -2.46 -21.76 -4.91
N LEU A 120 -3.56 -22.38 -5.29
CA LEU A 120 -4.53 -22.97 -4.36
C LEU A 120 -3.89 -24.01 -3.42
N ALA A 121 -2.88 -24.75 -3.90
CA ALA A 121 -2.13 -25.71 -3.10
C ALA A 121 -1.44 -25.10 -1.88
N LEU A 122 -1.11 -23.80 -1.93
CA LEU A 122 -0.47 -23.05 -0.84
C LEU A 122 -1.44 -22.13 -0.09
N ARG A 123 -2.74 -22.23 -0.30
CA ARG A 123 -3.74 -21.34 0.32
C ARG A 123 -3.64 -21.27 1.85
N GLY A 124 -3.25 -22.36 2.50
CA GLY A 124 -3.05 -22.45 3.94
C GLY A 124 -1.60 -22.25 4.42
N ASN A 125 -0.67 -21.90 3.53
CA ASN A 125 0.75 -21.79 3.84
C ASN A 125 1.05 -20.55 4.73
N ARG A 126 0.90 -20.72 6.04
CA ARG A 126 1.24 -19.72 7.06
C ARG A 126 2.59 -20.08 7.68
N THR A 127 3.60 -19.31 7.35
CA THR A 127 4.97 -19.54 7.86
C THR A 127 5.21 -18.86 9.21
N ASN A 128 4.34 -17.93 9.62
CA ASN A 128 4.40 -17.14 10.85
C ASN A 128 5.73 -16.38 11.01
N ARG A 129 6.35 -16.02 9.89
CA ARG A 129 7.60 -15.25 9.85
C ARG A 129 7.55 -14.19 8.76
N ASP A 130 8.39 -13.18 8.89
CA ASP A 130 8.62 -12.17 7.87
C ASP A 130 9.85 -12.55 7.03
N ALA A 131 9.79 -12.30 5.73
CA ALA A 131 11.01 -12.22 4.93
C ALA A 131 11.90 -11.08 5.47
N PRO A 132 13.25 -11.17 5.36
CA PRO A 132 14.15 -10.11 5.85
C PRO A 132 13.79 -8.71 5.33
N LEU A 133 13.35 -8.60 4.07
CA LEU A 133 12.83 -7.37 3.49
C LEU A 133 11.65 -6.82 4.29
N ILE A 134 10.68 -7.67 4.65
CA ILE A 134 9.48 -7.25 5.40
C ILE A 134 9.86 -6.82 6.82
N ALA A 135 10.78 -7.53 7.46
CA ALA A 135 11.28 -7.13 8.78
C ALA A 135 11.95 -5.74 8.74
N GLN A 136 12.70 -5.43 7.67
CA GLN A 136 13.29 -4.11 7.47
C GLN A 136 12.25 -3.02 7.22
N LEU A 137 11.22 -3.28 6.39
CA LEU A 137 10.11 -2.34 6.18
C LEU A 137 9.41 -2.01 7.49
N ARG A 138 9.13 -3.01 8.34
CA ARG A 138 8.54 -2.77 9.66
C ARG A 138 9.47 -1.97 10.57
N LYS A 139 10.77 -2.25 10.55
CA LYS A 139 11.77 -1.47 11.30
C LYS A 139 11.81 0.00 10.84
N ALA A 140 11.59 0.23 9.55
CA ALA A 140 11.44 1.57 8.99
C ALA A 140 10.09 2.24 9.34
N GLY A 141 9.18 1.52 10.02
CA GLY A 141 7.88 2.03 10.46
C GLY A 141 6.72 1.79 9.48
N ALA A 142 6.94 1.02 8.41
CA ALA A 142 5.89 0.69 7.45
C ALA A 142 4.80 -0.20 8.07
N ILE A 143 3.56 0.00 7.64
CA ILE A 143 2.40 -0.83 7.98
C ILE A 143 2.17 -1.81 6.84
N ILE A 144 2.28 -3.11 7.11
CA ILE A 144 1.93 -4.11 6.10
C ILE A 144 0.40 -4.18 6.00
N LEU A 145 -0.12 -3.66 4.88
CA LEU A 145 -1.56 -3.51 4.67
C LEU A 145 -2.22 -4.81 4.22
N GLY A 146 -1.53 -5.60 3.40
CA GLY A 146 -2.08 -6.85 2.87
C GLY A 146 -1.18 -7.49 1.82
N LYS A 147 -1.72 -8.55 1.20
CA LYS A 147 -1.08 -9.31 0.12
C LYS A 147 -1.76 -9.02 -1.21
N THR A 148 -0.99 -8.76 -2.24
CA THR A 148 -1.49 -8.50 -3.59
C THR A 148 -1.50 -9.75 -4.45
N ASN A 149 -2.47 -9.83 -5.36
CA ASN A 149 -2.55 -10.86 -6.38
C ASN A 149 -1.32 -10.81 -7.32
N LEU A 150 -1.09 -11.91 -7.99
CA LEU A 150 0.05 -12.06 -8.92
C LEU A 150 -0.34 -13.08 -10.00
N SER A 151 0.41 -13.12 -11.08
CA SER A 151 0.37 -14.27 -11.97
C SER A 151 0.82 -15.50 -11.18
N GLU A 152 0.03 -16.57 -11.19
CA GLU A 152 0.31 -17.79 -10.43
C GLU A 152 1.73 -18.29 -10.66
N TRP A 153 2.47 -18.58 -9.57
CA TRP A 153 3.90 -18.95 -9.58
C TRP A 153 4.77 -17.94 -10.35
N ALA A 154 4.41 -16.66 -10.35
CA ALA A 154 5.10 -15.59 -11.04
C ALA A 154 5.32 -15.85 -12.55
N ASN A 155 4.34 -16.50 -13.23
CA ASN A 155 4.38 -16.96 -14.62
C ASN A 155 5.35 -18.14 -14.90
N PHE A 156 6.05 -18.63 -13.90
CA PHE A 156 7.05 -19.70 -14.10
C PHE A 156 6.44 -21.02 -14.57
N ARG A 157 5.20 -21.30 -14.16
CA ARG A 157 4.55 -22.60 -14.33
C ARG A 157 4.34 -23.03 -15.79
N SER A 158 4.17 -22.10 -16.72
CA SER A 158 3.81 -22.39 -18.10
C SER A 158 4.20 -21.24 -19.03
N GLU A 159 4.69 -21.53 -20.21
CA GLU A 159 4.90 -20.57 -21.30
C GLU A 159 3.59 -19.91 -21.78
N ARG A 160 2.44 -20.51 -21.45
CA ARG A 160 1.10 -20.01 -21.75
C ARG A 160 0.41 -19.41 -20.52
N SER A 161 1.15 -19.02 -19.49
CA SER A 161 0.61 -18.36 -18.31
C SER A 161 -0.07 -17.05 -18.68
N SER A 162 -1.27 -16.82 -18.13
CA SER A 162 -1.96 -15.55 -18.27
C SER A 162 -1.46 -14.59 -17.20
N SER A 163 -0.92 -13.44 -17.60
CA SER A 163 -0.47 -12.41 -16.65
C SER A 163 -1.62 -11.88 -15.82
N GLY A 164 -1.43 -11.86 -14.50
CA GLY A 164 -2.41 -11.38 -13.53
C GLY A 164 -3.45 -12.41 -13.10
N TRP A 165 -3.42 -13.63 -13.62
CA TRP A 165 -4.33 -14.68 -13.20
C TRP A 165 -3.71 -15.60 -12.15
N SER A 166 -4.49 -15.93 -11.12
CA SER A 166 -4.14 -16.93 -10.13
C SER A 166 -5.35 -17.77 -9.73
N THR A 167 -5.14 -19.02 -9.29
CA THR A 167 -6.23 -19.86 -8.78
C THR A 167 -6.79 -19.34 -7.45
N VAL A 168 -6.05 -18.54 -6.70
CA VAL A 168 -6.50 -17.95 -5.44
C VAL A 168 -7.34 -16.70 -5.65
N GLY A 169 -6.93 -15.80 -6.56
CA GLY A 169 -7.53 -14.47 -6.71
C GLY A 169 -8.25 -14.23 -8.04
N GLY A 170 -8.18 -15.17 -8.97
CA GLY A 170 -8.68 -14.96 -10.33
C GLY A 170 -7.83 -13.96 -11.12
N GLN A 171 -8.44 -13.29 -12.10
CA GLN A 171 -7.76 -12.35 -12.99
C GLN A 171 -7.73 -10.94 -12.41
N THR A 172 -6.54 -10.43 -12.11
CA THR A 172 -6.30 -9.01 -11.86
C THR A 172 -6.57 -8.21 -13.13
N ARG A 173 -7.26 -7.09 -13.02
CA ARG A 173 -7.58 -6.20 -14.14
C ARG A 173 -6.75 -4.93 -14.08
N ASN A 174 -6.49 -4.35 -15.26
CA ASN A 174 -5.84 -3.05 -15.35
C ASN A 174 -6.84 -1.95 -14.99
N PRO A 175 -6.56 -1.08 -13.98
CA PRO A 175 -7.51 -0.05 -13.54
C PRO A 175 -7.81 1.04 -14.58
N TYR A 176 -6.93 1.25 -15.55
CA TYR A 176 -7.17 2.24 -16.62
C TYR A 176 -8.05 1.68 -17.75
N ASP A 177 -7.94 0.38 -18.04
CA ASP A 177 -8.75 -0.30 -19.03
C ASP A 177 -8.83 -1.80 -18.66
N PRO A 178 -9.95 -2.26 -18.08
CA PRO A 178 -10.13 -3.65 -17.66
C PRO A 178 -10.03 -4.69 -18.79
N LEU A 179 -10.10 -4.26 -20.05
CA LEU A 179 -9.93 -5.13 -21.22
C LEU A 179 -8.47 -5.30 -21.63
N ARG A 180 -7.57 -4.47 -21.09
CA ARG A 180 -6.14 -4.59 -21.33
C ARG A 180 -5.45 -5.43 -20.27
N THR A 181 -4.32 -6.00 -20.67
CA THR A 181 -3.49 -6.77 -19.74
C THR A 181 -2.99 -5.89 -18.58
N PRO A 182 -3.02 -6.37 -17.33
CA PRO A 182 -2.31 -5.72 -16.23
C PRO A 182 -0.80 -5.98 -16.28
N CYS A 183 -0.31 -6.78 -17.24
CA CYS A 183 1.01 -7.42 -17.24
C CYS A 183 1.26 -8.20 -15.93
N GLY A 184 2.47 -8.65 -15.72
CA GLY A 184 2.82 -9.41 -14.52
C GLY A 184 4.32 -9.75 -14.46
N SER A 185 4.66 -10.48 -13.46
CA SER A 185 3.81 -11.21 -12.51
C SER A 185 3.35 -10.41 -11.29
N SER A 186 3.88 -9.21 -10.99
CA SER A 186 3.41 -8.34 -9.88
C SER A 186 2.16 -7.56 -10.26
N SER A 187 1.18 -8.22 -10.88
CA SER A 187 -0.02 -7.62 -11.47
C SER A 187 -0.87 -6.90 -10.44
N GLY A 188 -1.15 -7.56 -9.32
CA GLY A 188 -1.94 -6.97 -8.25
C GLY A 188 -1.21 -5.83 -7.53
N SER A 189 0.14 -5.91 -7.39
CA SER A 189 0.91 -4.79 -6.84
C SER A 189 0.79 -3.55 -7.73
N GLY A 190 0.92 -3.72 -9.05
CA GLY A 190 0.72 -2.62 -10.00
C GLY A 190 -0.71 -2.09 -9.98
N ALA A 191 -1.71 -2.97 -10.11
CA ALA A 191 -3.12 -2.56 -10.13
C ALA A 191 -3.52 -1.85 -8.82
N ALA A 192 -3.04 -2.32 -7.67
CA ALA A 192 -3.33 -1.71 -6.38
C ALA A 192 -2.78 -0.26 -6.28
N ILE A 193 -1.56 0.00 -6.77
CA ILE A 193 -1.01 1.35 -6.76
C ILE A 193 -1.73 2.25 -7.78
N ALA A 194 -2.01 1.76 -8.99
CA ALA A 194 -2.77 2.50 -9.99
C ALA A 194 -4.19 2.84 -9.50
N ALA A 195 -4.86 1.93 -8.79
CA ALA A 195 -6.16 2.14 -8.16
C ALA A 195 -6.11 2.93 -6.84
N ARG A 196 -4.92 3.36 -6.40
CA ARG A 196 -4.71 4.10 -5.13
C ARG A 196 -5.19 3.32 -3.89
N PHE A 197 -4.87 2.02 -3.82
CA PHE A 197 -5.13 1.16 -2.65
C PHE A 197 -4.04 1.21 -1.59
N ALA A 198 -2.88 1.73 -1.94
CA ALA A 198 -1.77 2.09 -1.06
C ALA A 198 -0.84 3.07 -1.80
N PRO A 199 0.02 3.80 -1.09
CA PRO A 199 1.00 4.68 -1.72
C PRO A 199 2.22 3.92 -2.25
N LEU A 200 2.46 2.69 -1.74
CA LEU A 200 3.63 1.88 -2.06
C LEU A 200 3.26 0.39 -2.08
N ALA A 201 3.80 -0.34 -3.04
CA ALA A 201 3.76 -1.80 -3.05
C ALA A 201 5.14 -2.39 -3.32
N ILE A 202 5.34 -3.64 -2.85
CA ILE A 202 6.52 -4.43 -3.17
C ILE A 202 6.14 -5.51 -4.18
N GLY A 203 6.85 -5.52 -5.30
CA GLY A 203 6.80 -6.58 -6.30
C GLY A 203 8.04 -7.48 -6.23
N THR A 204 8.08 -8.48 -7.11
CA THR A 204 9.29 -9.27 -7.38
C THR A 204 9.51 -9.40 -8.87
N GLU A 205 10.76 -9.47 -9.28
CA GLU A 205 11.11 -9.62 -10.68
C GLU A 205 12.28 -10.57 -10.87
N THR A 206 12.10 -11.50 -11.79
CA THR A 206 13.16 -12.25 -12.45
C THR A 206 13.47 -11.54 -13.76
N ASN A 207 12.46 -11.40 -14.64
CA ASN A 207 12.55 -10.72 -15.92
C ASN A 207 11.21 -10.05 -16.25
N GLY A 208 11.12 -8.72 -16.10
CA GLY A 208 9.95 -7.91 -16.43
C GLY A 208 8.86 -7.84 -15.35
N SER A 209 8.91 -8.64 -14.28
CA SER A 209 7.76 -8.82 -13.37
C SER A 209 7.48 -7.66 -12.40
N ILE A 210 8.32 -6.64 -12.34
CA ILE A 210 8.06 -5.33 -11.70
C ILE A 210 7.86 -4.29 -12.80
N VAL A 211 8.81 -4.21 -13.74
CA VAL A 211 8.83 -3.11 -14.70
C VAL A 211 7.68 -3.20 -15.70
N CYS A 212 7.26 -4.40 -16.14
CA CYS A 212 6.14 -4.53 -17.07
C CYS A 212 4.80 -4.12 -16.47
N PRO A 213 4.34 -4.65 -15.30
CA PRO A 213 3.09 -4.18 -14.69
C PRO A 213 3.15 -2.70 -14.31
N SER A 214 4.32 -2.16 -13.92
CA SER A 214 4.46 -0.73 -13.69
C SER A 214 4.27 0.08 -14.97
N HIS A 215 4.92 -0.32 -16.06
CA HIS A 215 4.84 0.37 -17.35
C HIS A 215 3.40 0.46 -17.87
N VAL A 216 2.67 -0.68 -17.92
CA VAL A 216 1.31 -0.69 -18.49
C VAL A 216 0.26 -0.05 -17.58
N GLN A 217 0.62 0.28 -16.35
CA GLN A 217 -0.26 0.89 -15.35
C GLN A 217 0.22 2.28 -14.90
N GLY A 218 1.13 2.90 -15.69
CA GLY A 218 1.53 4.29 -15.49
C GLY A 218 2.27 4.55 -14.17
N LEU A 219 3.10 3.60 -13.73
CA LEU A 219 3.82 3.62 -12.46
C LEU A 219 5.33 3.61 -12.66
N VAL A 220 6.05 3.96 -11.60
CA VAL A 220 7.48 3.66 -11.45
C VAL A 220 7.64 2.30 -10.78
N GLY A 221 8.31 1.39 -11.47
CA GLY A 221 8.75 0.11 -10.92
C GLY A 221 10.26 0.03 -10.96
N PHE A 222 10.88 -0.21 -9.81
CA PHE A 222 12.32 -0.28 -9.71
C PHE A 222 12.77 -1.72 -9.42
N LYS A 223 13.55 -2.30 -10.35
CA LYS A 223 14.25 -3.58 -10.14
C LYS A 223 15.65 -3.29 -9.61
N PRO A 224 15.92 -3.50 -8.30
CA PRO A 224 17.25 -3.31 -7.75
C PRO A 224 18.26 -4.31 -8.34
N THR A 225 19.55 -4.00 -8.21
CA THR A 225 20.63 -4.95 -8.51
C THR A 225 20.43 -6.23 -7.70
N VAL A 226 20.53 -7.37 -8.37
CA VAL A 226 20.43 -8.69 -7.72
C VAL A 226 21.44 -8.79 -6.58
N GLY A 227 20.97 -9.21 -5.39
CA GLY A 227 21.77 -9.27 -4.17
C GLY A 227 21.69 -8.02 -3.29
N LEU A 228 21.19 -6.88 -3.77
CA LEU A 228 20.97 -5.70 -2.93
C LEU A 228 19.83 -5.93 -1.94
N VAL A 229 18.78 -6.62 -2.36
CA VAL A 229 17.64 -7.02 -1.53
C VAL A 229 17.69 -8.53 -1.32
N SER A 230 17.53 -8.97 -0.07
CA SER A 230 17.53 -10.39 0.28
C SER A 230 16.40 -11.14 -0.42
N GLN A 231 16.70 -12.27 -1.05
CA GLN A 231 15.74 -13.21 -1.64
C GLN A 231 15.18 -14.22 -0.60
N THR A 232 15.69 -14.20 0.62
CA THR A 232 15.29 -15.16 1.67
C THR A 232 13.80 -15.02 1.98
N HIS A 233 13.10 -16.16 2.01
CA HIS A 233 11.65 -16.23 2.25
C HIS A 233 10.80 -15.54 1.17
N ILE A 234 11.30 -15.49 -0.04
CA ILE A 234 10.55 -15.17 -1.26
C ILE A 234 10.46 -16.44 -2.09
N VAL A 235 9.27 -16.80 -2.57
CA VAL A 235 9.09 -17.97 -3.45
C VAL A 235 9.93 -17.75 -4.71
N PRO A 236 10.93 -18.62 -4.99
CA PRO A 236 11.93 -18.35 -6.01
C PRO A 236 11.51 -18.76 -7.42
N ILE A 237 12.15 -18.14 -8.41
CA ILE A 237 12.25 -18.61 -9.79
C ILE A 237 13.72 -18.91 -10.12
N SER A 238 14.58 -17.89 -10.02
CA SER A 238 15.99 -17.97 -10.40
C SER A 238 16.87 -17.21 -9.41
N ALA A 239 17.71 -17.93 -8.69
CA ALA A 239 18.58 -17.33 -7.68
C ALA A 239 19.54 -16.27 -8.24
N SER A 240 19.90 -16.35 -9.53
CA SER A 240 20.81 -15.41 -10.20
C SER A 240 20.11 -14.18 -10.81
N GLN A 241 18.77 -14.15 -10.82
CA GLN A 241 18.02 -13.08 -11.49
C GLN A 241 16.95 -12.43 -10.61
N ASP A 242 16.46 -13.16 -9.58
CA ASP A 242 15.37 -12.68 -8.75
C ASP A 242 15.78 -11.52 -7.87
N THR A 243 14.87 -10.56 -7.74
CA THR A 243 14.94 -9.51 -6.72
C THR A 243 13.53 -9.04 -6.37
N ALA A 244 13.37 -8.48 -5.17
CA ALA A 244 12.19 -7.70 -4.82
C ALA A 244 12.49 -6.21 -5.02
N GLY A 245 11.45 -5.42 -5.29
CA GLY A 245 11.61 -3.99 -5.47
C GLY A 245 10.29 -3.22 -5.37
N PRO A 246 10.36 -1.89 -5.20
CA PRO A 246 9.20 -1.04 -5.03
C PRO A 246 8.46 -0.79 -6.35
N MET A 247 7.15 -0.52 -6.19
CA MET A 247 6.25 -0.03 -7.22
C MET A 247 5.47 1.14 -6.61
N ALA A 248 5.59 2.32 -7.21
CA ALA A 248 5.04 3.57 -6.71
C ALA A 248 4.58 4.48 -7.86
N LEU A 249 3.99 5.64 -7.52
CA LEU A 249 3.48 6.59 -8.50
C LEU A 249 4.57 7.43 -9.16
N ASP A 250 5.66 7.65 -8.44
CA ASP A 250 6.79 8.48 -8.85
C ASP A 250 8.13 7.91 -8.37
N VAL A 251 9.21 8.50 -8.86
CA VAL A 251 10.60 8.07 -8.57
C VAL A 251 10.98 8.33 -7.12
N ASP A 252 10.52 9.44 -6.54
CA ASP A 252 10.87 9.83 -5.17
C ASP A 252 10.25 8.87 -4.14
N SER A 253 9.11 8.24 -4.49
CA SER A 253 8.43 7.24 -3.67
C SER A 253 8.99 5.83 -3.84
N ALA A 254 9.66 5.53 -4.95
CA ALA A 254 10.22 4.23 -5.28
C ALA A 254 11.66 4.08 -4.78
#